data_230c7c179fe3e7902464ea9fac8146a9
#
_entry.id   230c7c179fe3e7902464ea9fac8146a9
#
_cell.length_a   1.000
_cell.length_b   1.000
_cell.length_c   1.000
_cell.angle_alpha   90.00
_cell.angle_beta   90.00
_cell.angle_gamma   90.00
#
_symmetry.space_group_name_H-M   'P 1'
#
loop_
_entity.id
_entity.type
_entity.pdbx_description
1 polymer ?
#
loop_
_entity_poly.entity_id
_entity_poly.type
_entity_poly.pdbx_seq_one_letter_code
_entity_poly.pdbx_strand_id
1 'polypeptide(L)'
;MAKKKATNKKSKEMGRYYHKKTEVDGIVFDSQTEAGYYQYLKEEKRRGNVLSFTMQDEFILQEKFLLVNGKRIDGSHKDFKKLQKQNPGCTTQAIKYRADFVVNYKNGTTRVIDVKGQKTTDFKIKEKMFNYMYPQYNGLYCVVKYNGQWMEYNECKKMKKQKIK
;
A
#
# COMPACT_ATOMS: atom_id res chain seq x y z
N MET A 1 -22.86 -40.71 39.26
CA MET A 1 -23.08 -40.38 37.85
C MET A 1 -22.76 -38.91 37.61
N ALA A 2 -21.61 -38.60 37.03
CA ALA A 2 -21.15 -37.24 36.76
C ALA A 2 -21.40 -36.88 35.30
N LYS A 3 -22.23 -35.86 35.03
CA LYS A 3 -22.53 -35.33 33.69
C LYS A 3 -21.38 -34.45 33.22
N LYS A 4 -20.66 -34.90 32.17
CA LYS A 4 -19.67 -34.08 31.45
C LYS A 4 -20.39 -32.99 30.65
N LYS A 5 -20.13 -31.72 30.97
CA LYS A 5 -20.51 -30.57 30.14
C LYS A 5 -19.57 -30.49 28.93
N ALA A 6 -20.13 -30.66 27.75
CA ALA A 6 -19.42 -30.41 26.50
C ALA A 6 -19.31 -28.89 26.25
N THR A 7 -18.09 -28.36 26.29
CA THR A 7 -17.79 -26.99 25.93
C THR A 7 -17.63 -26.87 24.40
N ASN A 8 -18.63 -26.31 23.76
CA ASN A 8 -18.64 -26.05 22.32
C ASN A 8 -17.75 -24.84 22.02
N LYS A 9 -16.46 -25.06 21.71
CA LYS A 9 -15.56 -24.04 21.17
C LYS A 9 -15.93 -23.81 19.72
N LYS A 10 -16.80 -22.83 19.43
CA LYS A 10 -16.90 -22.23 18.09
C LYS A 10 -15.59 -21.53 17.78
N SER A 11 -14.74 -22.19 16.97
CA SER A 11 -13.62 -21.54 16.31
C SER A 11 -14.18 -20.42 15.42
N LYS A 12 -13.90 -19.16 15.78
CA LYS A 12 -14.09 -18.02 14.88
C LYS A 12 -13.18 -18.24 13.67
N GLU A 13 -13.71 -18.73 12.57
CA GLU A 13 -13.07 -18.61 11.27
C GLU A 13 -12.85 -17.13 11.01
N MET A 14 -11.60 -16.72 11.11
CA MET A 14 -11.15 -15.41 10.67
C MET A 14 -11.31 -15.40 9.15
N GLY A 15 -12.42 -14.84 8.65
CA GLY A 15 -12.73 -14.74 7.26
C GLY A 15 -11.55 -14.14 6.49
N ARG A 16 -10.88 -14.96 5.67
CA ARG A 16 -9.98 -14.47 4.64
C ARG A 16 -10.82 -13.56 3.74
N TYR A 17 -10.55 -12.27 3.77
CA TYR A 17 -11.07 -11.34 2.80
C TYR A 17 -10.51 -11.72 1.41
N TYR A 18 -11.26 -12.53 0.67
CA TYR A 18 -10.99 -12.77 -0.74
C TYR A 18 -11.35 -11.50 -1.50
N HIS A 19 -10.33 -10.70 -1.83
CA HIS A 19 -10.51 -9.61 -2.76
C HIS A 19 -10.88 -10.20 -4.12
N LYS A 20 -12.10 -9.92 -4.58
CA LYS A 20 -12.55 -10.36 -5.90
C LYS A 20 -11.81 -9.55 -6.96
N LYS A 21 -10.93 -10.20 -7.72
CA LYS A 21 -10.30 -9.58 -8.89
C LYS A 21 -11.38 -9.06 -9.84
N THR A 22 -11.17 -7.88 -10.36
CA THR A 22 -12.14 -7.19 -11.21
C THR A 22 -11.43 -6.67 -12.43
N GLU A 23 -11.96 -6.95 -13.61
CA GLU A 23 -11.43 -6.45 -14.88
C GLU A 23 -12.22 -5.21 -15.33
N VAL A 24 -11.50 -4.16 -15.70
CA VAL A 24 -12.04 -2.93 -16.28
C VAL A 24 -11.08 -2.46 -17.38
N ASP A 25 -11.60 -2.21 -18.57
CA ASP A 25 -10.82 -1.77 -19.74
C ASP A 25 -9.65 -2.72 -20.10
N GLY A 26 -9.81 -4.04 -19.91
CA GLY A 26 -8.77 -5.03 -20.14
C GLY A 26 -7.68 -5.07 -19.02
N ILE A 27 -7.84 -4.30 -17.95
CA ILE A 27 -6.92 -4.25 -16.80
C ILE A 27 -7.53 -5.02 -15.63
N VAL A 28 -6.75 -5.97 -15.08
CA VAL A 28 -7.15 -6.76 -13.93
C VAL A 28 -6.68 -6.08 -12.64
N PHE A 29 -7.63 -5.66 -11.80
CA PHE A 29 -7.38 -5.07 -10.48
C PHE A 29 -7.46 -6.12 -9.38
N ASP A 30 -6.65 -5.97 -8.34
CA ASP A 30 -6.64 -6.87 -7.19
C ASP A 30 -7.92 -6.73 -6.33
N SER A 31 -8.65 -5.61 -6.45
CA SER A 31 -9.92 -5.39 -5.76
C SER A 31 -10.93 -4.58 -6.57
N GLN A 32 -12.22 -4.76 -6.29
CA GLN A 32 -13.30 -3.92 -6.85
C GLN A 32 -13.15 -2.45 -6.45
N THR A 33 -12.55 -2.17 -5.29
CA THR A 33 -12.34 -0.81 -4.80
C THR A 33 -11.29 -0.08 -5.64
N GLU A 34 -10.17 -0.75 -5.97
CA GLU A 34 -9.14 -0.20 -6.88
C GLU A 34 -9.72 0.04 -8.28
N ALA A 35 -10.47 -0.93 -8.84
CA ALA A 35 -11.17 -0.76 -10.13
C ALA A 35 -12.13 0.44 -10.12
N GLY A 36 -12.87 0.63 -9.02
CA GLY A 36 -13.75 1.78 -8.85
C GLY A 36 -13.01 3.12 -8.75
N TYR A 37 -11.83 3.13 -8.12
CA TYR A 37 -11.00 4.33 -8.06
C TYR A 37 -10.37 4.67 -9.42
N TYR A 38 -9.96 3.66 -10.17
CA TYR A 38 -9.51 3.83 -11.55
C TYR A 38 -10.59 4.52 -12.42
N GLN A 39 -11.84 4.06 -12.35
CA GLN A 39 -12.96 4.69 -13.09
C GLN A 39 -13.16 6.14 -12.64
N TYR A 40 -13.06 6.42 -11.34
CA TYR A 40 -13.12 7.77 -10.80
C TYR A 40 -12.00 8.66 -11.37
N LEU A 41 -10.76 8.19 -11.41
CA LEU A 41 -9.63 8.93 -11.99
C LEU A 41 -9.82 9.20 -13.49
N LYS A 42 -10.38 8.25 -14.24
CA LYS A 42 -10.72 8.48 -15.65
C LYS A 42 -11.75 9.62 -15.82
N GLU A 43 -12.76 9.66 -14.97
CA GLU A 43 -13.77 10.72 -15.00
C GLU A 43 -13.15 12.06 -14.57
N GLU A 44 -12.31 12.11 -13.55
CA GLU A 44 -11.59 13.31 -13.13
C GLU A 44 -10.62 13.81 -14.22
N LYS A 45 -10.01 12.90 -14.98
CA LYS A 45 -9.21 13.26 -16.16
C LYS A 45 -10.08 13.85 -17.28
N ARG A 46 -11.25 13.28 -17.54
CA ARG A 46 -12.22 13.82 -18.51
C ARG A 46 -12.70 15.22 -18.12
N ARG A 47 -12.88 15.49 -16.82
CA ARG A 47 -13.24 16.81 -16.27
C ARG A 47 -12.06 17.81 -16.27
N GLY A 48 -10.85 17.36 -16.57
CA GLY A 48 -9.64 18.20 -16.56
C GLY A 48 -9.07 18.48 -15.16
N ASN A 49 -9.52 17.79 -14.11
CA ASN A 49 -8.97 17.91 -12.75
C ASN A 49 -7.67 17.10 -12.60
N VAL A 50 -7.56 15.97 -13.31
CA VAL A 50 -6.39 15.09 -13.40
C VAL A 50 -5.79 15.22 -14.79
N LEU A 51 -4.48 15.49 -14.87
CA LEU A 51 -3.75 15.57 -16.14
C LEU A 51 -3.37 14.17 -16.63
N SER A 52 -2.78 13.39 -15.73
CA SER A 52 -2.34 12.02 -16.01
C SER A 52 -2.30 11.20 -14.72
N PHE A 53 -2.31 9.88 -14.86
CA PHE A 53 -1.99 8.96 -13.78
C PHE A 53 -1.33 7.71 -14.34
N THR A 54 -0.50 7.08 -13.51
CA THR A 54 0.09 5.75 -13.71
C THR A 54 -0.42 4.81 -12.63
N MET A 55 -0.19 3.52 -12.81
CA MET A 55 -0.65 2.48 -11.90
C MET A 55 0.50 1.56 -11.55
N GLN A 56 0.48 1.06 -10.31
CA GLN A 56 1.41 0.03 -9.84
C GLN A 56 2.89 0.45 -9.87
N ASP A 57 3.16 1.76 -9.73
CA ASP A 57 4.52 2.29 -9.67
C ASP A 57 5.23 1.76 -8.42
N GLU A 58 6.49 1.32 -8.60
CA GLU A 58 7.30 0.74 -7.54
C GLU A 58 8.24 1.78 -6.93
N PHE A 59 8.24 1.86 -5.60
CA PHE A 59 9.10 2.74 -4.81
C PHE A 59 10.01 1.89 -3.91
N ILE A 60 11.32 2.18 -3.92
CA ILE A 60 12.30 1.48 -3.09
C ILE A 60 12.37 2.18 -1.74
N LEU A 61 11.83 1.56 -0.69
CA LEU A 61 11.83 2.10 0.66
C LEU A 61 13.15 1.84 1.40
N GLN A 62 13.83 0.76 1.02
CA GLN A 62 15.16 0.41 1.49
C GLN A 62 15.88 -0.33 0.37
N GLU A 63 17.07 0.10 0.06
CA GLU A 63 17.94 -0.59 -0.89
C GLU A 63 18.39 -1.95 -0.35
N LYS A 64 18.66 -2.86 -1.28
CA LYS A 64 19.34 -4.13 -0.96
C LYS A 64 20.75 -3.86 -0.46
N PHE A 65 21.17 -4.56 0.60
CA PHE A 65 22.53 -4.42 1.13
C PHE A 65 23.07 -5.73 1.69
N LEU A 66 24.39 -5.78 1.91
CA LEU A 66 25.06 -6.83 2.68
C LEU A 66 25.38 -6.28 4.07
N LEU A 67 25.29 -7.14 5.08
CA LEU A 67 25.79 -6.86 6.42
C LEU A 67 26.92 -7.85 6.73
N VAL A 68 28.17 -7.40 6.63
CA VAL A 68 29.37 -8.23 6.81
C VAL A 68 30.22 -7.62 7.93
N ASN A 69 30.48 -8.38 8.98
CA ASN A 69 31.30 -7.96 10.14
C ASN A 69 30.86 -6.59 10.70
N GLY A 70 29.55 -6.35 10.83
CA GLY A 70 28.96 -5.10 11.31
C GLY A 70 29.02 -3.93 10.32
N LYS A 71 29.55 -4.13 9.12
CA LYS A 71 29.59 -3.10 8.07
C LYS A 71 28.50 -3.34 7.03
N ARG A 72 27.76 -2.27 6.71
CA ARG A 72 26.77 -2.26 5.63
C ARG A 72 27.47 -1.95 4.30
N ILE A 73 27.18 -2.74 3.28
CA ILE A 73 27.66 -2.58 1.91
C ILE A 73 26.42 -2.49 1.02
N ASP A 74 26.18 -1.32 0.44
CA ASP A 74 24.98 -1.05 -0.36
C ASP A 74 24.99 -1.80 -1.69
N GLY A 75 23.80 -2.11 -2.22
CA GLY A 75 23.63 -2.86 -3.46
C GLY A 75 24.26 -2.21 -4.69
N SER A 76 24.47 -0.90 -4.66
CA SER A 76 25.17 -0.11 -5.69
C SER A 76 26.72 -0.21 -5.65
N HIS A 77 27.27 -0.84 -4.59
CA HIS A 77 28.73 -0.99 -4.47
C HIS A 77 29.31 -1.82 -5.63
N LYS A 78 30.38 -1.34 -6.26
CA LYS A 78 31.02 -1.98 -7.45
C LYS A 78 31.30 -3.48 -7.28
N ASP A 79 31.72 -3.89 -6.09
CA ASP A 79 32.05 -5.29 -5.79
C ASP A 79 30.91 -6.06 -5.12
N PHE A 80 29.68 -5.51 -5.09
CA PHE A 80 28.54 -6.10 -4.36
C PHE A 80 28.32 -7.57 -4.70
N LYS A 81 28.28 -7.92 -5.99
CA LYS A 81 28.05 -9.30 -6.45
C LYS A 81 29.13 -10.25 -6.01
N LYS A 82 30.42 -9.80 -6.00
CA LYS A 82 31.57 -10.57 -5.53
C LYS A 82 31.47 -10.83 -4.02
N LEU A 83 31.24 -9.77 -3.25
CA LEU A 83 31.10 -9.83 -1.80
C LEU A 83 29.88 -10.67 -1.38
N GLN A 84 28.78 -10.60 -2.11
CA GLN A 84 27.59 -11.43 -1.87
C GLN A 84 27.88 -12.92 -2.02
N LYS A 85 28.65 -13.34 -3.04
CA LYS A 85 29.07 -14.73 -3.23
C LYS A 85 29.99 -15.20 -2.12
N GLN A 86 30.86 -14.33 -1.63
CA GLN A 86 31.82 -14.63 -0.54
C GLN A 86 31.15 -14.68 0.84
N ASN A 87 30.00 -14.06 1.01
CA ASN A 87 29.26 -13.97 2.27
C ASN A 87 27.81 -14.44 2.09
N PRO A 88 27.59 -15.74 1.86
CA PRO A 88 26.24 -16.28 1.70
C PRO A 88 25.41 -16.04 2.98
N GLY A 89 24.14 -15.66 2.83
CA GLY A 89 23.24 -15.38 3.96
C GLY A 89 23.36 -13.97 4.57
N CYS A 90 24.36 -13.18 4.20
CA CYS A 90 24.51 -11.80 4.71
C CYS A 90 23.71 -10.74 3.93
N THR A 91 22.90 -11.15 2.95
CA THR A 91 22.12 -10.24 2.11
C THR A 91 20.80 -9.89 2.76
N THR A 92 20.55 -8.59 2.96
CA THR A 92 19.22 -8.04 3.25
C THR A 92 18.59 -7.56 1.96
N GLN A 93 17.41 -8.08 1.63
CA GLN A 93 16.69 -7.72 0.40
C GLN A 93 16.11 -6.32 0.49
N ALA A 94 15.90 -5.69 -0.67
CA ALA A 94 15.23 -4.40 -0.75
C ALA A 94 13.80 -4.48 -0.20
N ILE A 95 13.38 -3.44 0.51
CA ILE A 95 11.97 -3.23 0.85
C ILE A 95 11.37 -2.34 -0.23
N LYS A 96 10.34 -2.83 -0.88
CA LYS A 96 9.65 -2.14 -1.96
C LYS A 96 8.20 -1.86 -1.58
N TYR A 97 7.70 -0.76 -2.07
CA TYR A 97 6.29 -0.39 -1.99
C TYR A 97 5.75 -0.18 -3.41
N ARG A 98 4.65 -0.85 -3.73
CA ARG A 98 3.93 -0.68 -4.99
C ARG A 98 2.67 0.11 -4.71
N ALA A 99 2.63 1.33 -5.25
CA ALA A 99 1.47 2.20 -5.12
C ALA A 99 0.36 1.78 -6.09
N ASP A 100 -0.90 1.94 -5.70
CA ASP A 100 -1.99 1.64 -6.61
C ASP A 100 -2.04 2.67 -7.76
N PHE A 101 -1.82 3.97 -7.45
CA PHE A 101 -1.81 5.05 -8.44
C PHE A 101 -0.79 6.14 -8.10
N VAL A 102 -0.20 6.74 -9.15
CA VAL A 102 0.50 8.04 -9.06
C VAL A 102 -0.26 9.02 -9.93
N VAL A 103 -0.77 10.10 -9.35
CA VAL A 103 -1.72 11.00 -9.99
C VAL A 103 -1.16 12.42 -10.08
N ASN A 104 -1.12 12.97 -11.29
CA ASN A 104 -0.72 14.35 -11.57
C ASN A 104 -1.98 15.20 -11.75
N TYR A 105 -2.17 16.19 -10.89
CA TYR A 105 -3.33 17.07 -10.89
C TYR A 105 -3.07 18.37 -11.67
N LYS A 106 -4.15 19.00 -12.14
CA LYS A 106 -4.12 20.29 -12.87
C LYS A 106 -3.41 21.41 -12.11
N ASN A 107 -3.46 21.40 -10.79
CA ASN A 107 -2.81 22.39 -9.92
C ASN A 107 -1.29 22.17 -9.76
N GLY A 108 -0.68 21.25 -10.52
CA GLY A 108 0.76 20.92 -10.46
C GLY A 108 1.14 19.98 -9.33
N THR A 109 0.21 19.51 -8.50
CA THR A 109 0.53 18.52 -7.45
C THR A 109 0.57 17.11 -8.02
N THR A 110 1.52 16.31 -7.53
CA THR A 110 1.56 14.86 -7.76
C THR A 110 1.28 14.15 -6.44
N ARG A 111 0.36 13.18 -6.46
CA ARG A 111 0.06 12.34 -5.28
C ARG A 111 0.28 10.88 -5.58
N VAL A 112 0.92 10.20 -4.63
CA VAL A 112 1.01 8.74 -4.61
C VAL A 112 -0.13 8.21 -3.76
N ILE A 113 -0.98 7.38 -4.35
CA ILE A 113 -2.27 6.99 -3.78
C ILE A 113 -2.34 5.49 -3.61
N ASP A 114 -2.87 5.09 -2.46
CA ASP A 114 -3.18 3.71 -2.10
C ASP A 114 -4.66 3.60 -1.72
N VAL A 115 -5.37 2.68 -2.35
CA VAL A 115 -6.80 2.45 -2.14
C VAL A 115 -6.99 1.39 -1.06
N LYS A 116 -7.31 1.80 0.15
CA LYS A 116 -7.38 0.90 1.32
C LYS A 116 -8.70 0.99 2.05
N GLY A 117 -9.30 -0.17 2.30
CA GLY A 117 -10.39 -0.27 3.27
C GLY A 117 -9.90 -0.16 4.72
N GLN A 118 -8.70 -0.66 5.01
CA GLN A 118 -8.10 -0.65 6.36
C GLN A 118 -6.57 -0.62 6.28
N LYS A 119 -5.92 0.19 7.12
CA LYS A 119 -4.46 0.25 7.24
C LYS A 119 -3.95 -0.87 8.15
N THR A 120 -3.24 -1.85 7.59
CA THR A 120 -2.52 -2.90 8.34
C THR A 120 -1.28 -2.33 9.03
N THR A 121 -0.71 -3.09 9.97
CA THR A 121 0.55 -2.70 10.64
C THR A 121 1.71 -2.60 9.66
N ASP A 122 1.84 -3.57 8.75
CA ASP A 122 2.86 -3.57 7.69
C ASP A 122 2.73 -2.32 6.80
N PHE A 123 1.52 -2.00 6.37
CA PHE A 123 1.26 -0.79 5.58
C PHE A 123 1.67 0.49 6.32
N LYS A 124 1.38 0.61 7.62
CA LYS A 124 1.77 1.79 8.43
C LYS A 124 3.29 1.96 8.53
N ILE A 125 4.05 0.87 8.55
CA ILE A 125 5.51 0.92 8.53
C ILE A 125 5.98 1.41 7.16
N LYS A 126 5.47 0.82 6.08
CA LYS A 126 5.81 1.23 4.71
C LYS A 126 5.42 2.68 4.41
N GLU A 127 4.26 3.14 4.91
CA GLU A 127 3.82 4.53 4.81
C GLU A 127 4.83 5.50 5.46
N LYS A 128 5.34 5.19 6.66
CA LYS A 128 6.36 6.00 7.33
C LYS A 128 7.67 6.01 6.54
N MET A 129 8.10 4.84 6.06
CA MET A 129 9.32 4.75 5.24
C MET A 129 9.18 5.53 3.94
N PHE A 130 8.02 5.41 3.26
CA PHE A 130 7.71 6.18 2.06
C PHE A 130 7.78 7.68 2.32
N ASN A 131 7.13 8.18 3.36
CA ASN A 131 7.11 9.60 3.70
C ASN A 131 8.51 10.14 4.03
N TYR A 132 9.39 9.31 4.59
CA TYR A 132 10.79 9.65 4.85
C TYR A 132 11.63 9.69 3.56
N MET A 133 11.48 8.69 2.70
CA MET A 133 12.28 8.54 1.47
C MET A 133 11.82 9.46 0.34
N TYR A 134 10.54 9.83 0.29
CA TYR A 134 9.91 10.54 -0.82
C TYR A 134 9.12 11.78 -0.36
N PRO A 135 9.78 12.74 0.36
CA PRO A 135 9.10 13.92 0.91
C PRO A 135 8.48 14.83 -0.17
N GLN A 136 8.97 14.76 -1.43
CA GLN A 136 8.47 15.53 -2.56
C GLN A 136 7.00 15.24 -2.90
N TYR A 137 6.47 14.07 -2.51
CA TYR A 137 5.06 13.71 -2.73
C TYR A 137 4.13 14.17 -1.60
N ASN A 138 4.69 14.84 -0.56
CA ASN A 138 3.94 15.29 0.61
C ASN A 138 3.13 14.19 1.31
N GLY A 139 3.71 12.99 1.33
CA GLY A 139 3.18 11.79 1.96
C GLY A 139 2.44 10.84 1.04
N LEU A 140 2.19 9.64 1.56
CA LEU A 140 1.40 8.61 0.90
C LEU A 140 -0.08 8.82 1.23
N TYR A 141 -0.90 9.05 0.19
CA TYR A 141 -2.34 9.30 0.34
C TYR A 141 -3.12 7.99 0.33
N CYS A 142 -3.73 7.65 1.46
CA CYS A 142 -4.69 6.56 1.52
C CYS A 142 -6.09 7.07 1.24
N VAL A 143 -6.76 6.48 0.26
CA VAL A 143 -8.14 6.80 -0.08
C VAL A 143 -9.08 5.65 0.22
N VAL A 144 -10.29 6.00 0.59
CA VAL A 144 -11.38 5.07 0.91
C VAL A 144 -12.68 5.56 0.29
N LYS A 145 -13.54 4.63 -0.14
CA LYS A 145 -14.90 4.97 -0.56
C LYS A 145 -15.82 4.95 0.67
N TYR A 146 -16.46 6.07 0.96
CA TYR A 146 -17.41 6.20 2.07
C TYR A 146 -18.65 6.94 1.62
N ASN A 147 -19.83 6.38 1.83
CA ASN A 147 -21.13 6.90 1.35
C ASN A 147 -21.11 7.29 -0.15
N GLY A 148 -20.48 6.45 -0.99
CA GLY A 148 -20.39 6.69 -2.43
C GLY A 148 -19.30 7.67 -2.87
N GLN A 149 -18.66 8.40 -1.97
CA GLN A 149 -17.62 9.39 -2.25
C GLN A 149 -16.22 8.88 -1.90
N TRP A 150 -15.23 9.32 -2.67
CA TRP A 150 -13.82 9.08 -2.36
C TRP A 150 -13.30 10.17 -1.45
N MET A 151 -12.62 9.76 -0.37
CA MET A 151 -12.03 10.69 0.60
C MET A 151 -10.76 10.11 1.21
N GLU A 152 -9.98 10.95 1.86
CA GLU A 152 -8.80 10.49 2.59
C GLU A 152 -9.20 9.63 3.78
N TYR A 153 -8.43 8.58 4.02
CA TYR A 153 -8.68 7.60 5.09
C TYR A 153 -8.80 8.24 6.48
N ASN A 154 -7.92 9.21 6.79
CA ASN A 154 -7.94 9.87 8.10
C ASN A 154 -9.17 10.77 8.29
N GLU A 155 -9.63 11.43 7.23
CA GLU A 155 -10.88 12.22 7.23
C GLU A 155 -12.09 11.32 7.45
N CYS A 156 -12.18 10.21 6.73
CA CYS A 156 -13.23 9.21 6.93
C CYS A 156 -13.29 8.70 8.37
N LYS A 157 -12.12 8.45 8.98
CA LYS A 157 -12.03 8.00 10.37
C LYS A 157 -12.51 9.05 11.36
N LYS A 158 -12.22 10.34 11.13
CA LYS A 158 -12.73 11.47 11.95
C LYS A 158 -14.26 11.56 11.85
N MET A 159 -14.81 11.50 10.63
CA MET A 159 -16.28 11.56 10.41
C MET A 159 -17.02 10.40 11.07
N LYS A 160 -16.47 9.17 10.99
CA LYS A 160 -17.06 8.00 11.66
C LYS A 160 -17.09 8.15 13.18
N LYS A 161 -16.05 8.74 13.79
CA LYS A 161 -16.02 8.98 15.24
C LYS A 161 -17.03 10.04 15.70
N GLN A 162 -17.31 11.05 14.88
CA GLN A 162 -18.29 12.09 15.19
C GLN A 162 -19.73 11.60 15.15
N LYS A 163 -20.04 10.57 14.31
CA LYS A 163 -21.39 9.99 14.22
C LYS A 163 -21.72 9.01 15.37
N ILE A 164 -20.75 8.63 16.19
CA ILE A 164 -20.91 7.68 17.31
C ILE A 164 -21.09 8.43 18.65
N LYS A 165 -20.88 9.73 18.67
CA LYS A 165 -21.21 10.63 19.78
C LYS A 165 -22.61 11.21 19.60
#